data_2be60a9d9af3a761e3d448bf224c3178
#
_entry.id   2be60a9d9af3a761e3d448bf224c3178
#
_cell.length_a   1.000
_cell.length_b   1.000
_cell.length_c   1.000
_cell.angle_alpha   90.00
_cell.angle_beta   90.00
_cell.angle_gamma   90.00
#
_symmetry.space_group_name_H-M   'P 1'
#
loop_
_entity.id
_entity.type
_entity.pdbx_description
1 polymer ?
#
loop_
_entity_poly.entity_id
_entity_poly.type
_entity_poly.pdbx_seq_one_letter_code
_entity_poly.pdbx_strand_id
1 'polypeptide(L)' 'MVLTGTVRNVIDFGAFVDIGVKHDGLVHISEMSDKFVKNPSEIVSVGDVVKVKVIKIDKERQKVGLSMKI' A
#
# COMPACT_ATOMS: atom_id res chain seq x y z
N MET A 1 -4.21 -3.94 -12.58
CA MET A 1 -4.16 -2.51 -12.92
C MET A 1 -3.20 -1.79 -11.99
N VAL A 2 -2.31 -1.01 -12.55
CA VAL A 2 -1.35 -0.23 -11.77
C VAL A 2 -1.90 1.18 -11.56
N LEU A 3 -1.90 1.63 -10.31
CA LEU A 3 -2.40 2.94 -9.93
C LEU A 3 -1.28 3.74 -9.27
N THR A 4 -1.39 5.06 -9.32
CA THR A 4 -0.52 5.95 -8.57
C THR A 4 -1.25 6.38 -7.31
N GLY A 5 -0.62 6.24 -6.15
CA GLY A 5 -1.20 6.62 -4.89
C GLY A 5 -0.23 7.39 -4.02
N THR A 6 -0.76 8.04 -3.00
CA THR A 6 0.02 8.79 -2.03
C THR A 6 -0.02 8.07 -0.69
N VAL A 7 1.15 7.86 -0.10
CA VAL A 7 1.25 7.22 1.22
C VAL A 7 0.66 8.16 2.28
N ARG A 8 -0.37 7.69 2.97
CA ARG A 8 -1.09 8.47 3.98
C ARG A 8 -0.63 8.17 5.38
N ASN A 9 -0.28 6.91 5.64
CA ASN A 9 0.19 6.49 6.95
C ASN A 9 1.06 5.26 6.81
N VAL A 10 2.04 5.12 7.69
CA VAL A 10 2.92 3.95 7.74
C VAL A 10 2.73 3.30 9.11
N ILE A 11 2.44 2.00 9.11
CA ILE A 11 2.23 1.22 10.32
C ILE A 11 3.21 0.05 10.34
N ASP A 12 3.27 -0.68 11.45
CA ASP A 12 4.27 -1.74 11.66
C ASP A 12 4.24 -2.83 10.61
N PHE A 13 3.07 -3.12 10.05
CA PHE A 13 2.89 -4.21 9.09
C PHE A 13 2.59 -3.75 7.67
N GLY A 14 2.69 -2.46 7.39
CA GLY A 14 2.44 -1.97 6.05
C GLY A 14 2.26 -0.47 5.97
N ALA A 15 1.62 -0.02 4.91
CA ALA A 15 1.33 1.39 4.70
C ALA A 15 -0.05 1.57 4.07
N PHE A 16 -0.74 2.62 4.49
CA PHE A 16 -1.99 3.00 3.86
C PHE A 16 -1.70 4.00 2.74
N VAL A 17 -2.28 3.72 1.57
CA VAL A 17 -2.06 4.50 0.36
C VAL A 17 -3.40 5.01 -0.16
N ASP A 18 -3.48 6.30 -0.42
CA ASP A 18 -4.65 6.92 -1.03
C ASP A 18 -4.54 6.80 -2.55
N ILE A 19 -5.45 6.04 -3.13
CA ILE A 19 -5.48 5.79 -4.57
C ILE A 19 -6.62 6.55 -5.27
N GLY A 20 -7.24 7.51 -4.57
CA GLY A 20 -8.28 8.34 -5.15
C GLY A 20 -9.69 7.77 -5.07
N VAL A 21 -9.86 6.63 -4.39
CA VAL A 21 -11.18 6.05 -4.12
C VAL A 21 -11.60 6.35 -2.68
N LYS A 22 -12.84 6.02 -2.33
CA LYS A 22 -13.36 6.30 -0.98
C LYS A 22 -12.56 5.67 0.15
N HIS A 23 -11.89 4.57 -0.13
CA HIS A 23 -11.16 3.79 0.88
C HIS A 23 -9.69 3.78 0.57
N ASP A 24 -8.87 3.93 1.60
CA ASP A 24 -7.42 3.80 1.45
C ASP A 24 -7.08 2.33 1.22
N GLY A 25 -6.09 2.10 0.36
CA GLY A 25 -5.56 0.76 0.17
C GLY A 25 -4.44 0.47 1.16
N LEU A 26 -4.30 -0.79 1.53
CA LEU A 26 -3.21 -1.24 2.40
C LEU A 26 -2.18 -1.99 1.57
N VAL A 27 -0.92 -1.56 1.66
CA VAL A 27 0.22 -2.30 1.14
C VAL A 27 0.88 -3.01 2.32
N HIS A 28 0.71 -4.34 2.40
CA HIS A 28 1.34 -5.14 3.44
C HIS A 28 2.85 -5.17 3.23
N ILE A 29 3.63 -5.34 4.30
CA ILE A 29 5.09 -5.35 4.21
C ILE A 29 5.59 -6.42 3.24
N SER A 30 4.91 -7.56 3.15
CA SER A 30 5.27 -8.61 2.20
C SER A 30 5.05 -8.19 0.74
N GLU A 31 4.28 -7.16 0.50
CA GLU A 31 3.98 -6.65 -0.83
C GLU A 31 4.73 -5.36 -1.16
N MET A 32 5.57 -4.87 -0.26
CA MET A 32 6.36 -3.66 -0.49
C MET A 32 7.65 -3.92 -1.25
N SER A 33 8.25 -5.09 -1.05
CA SER A 33 9.51 -5.44 -1.69
C SER A 33 9.65 -6.95 -1.79
N ASP A 34 10.39 -7.42 -2.78
CA ASP A 34 10.76 -8.83 -2.91
C ASP A 34 11.76 -9.25 -1.84
N LYS A 35 12.43 -8.28 -1.21
CA LYS A 35 13.38 -8.52 -0.16
C LYS A 35 12.69 -8.42 1.20
N PHE A 36 13.31 -8.98 2.21
CA PHE A 36 12.82 -8.86 3.57
C PHE A 36 12.74 -7.39 3.98
N VAL A 37 11.56 -6.98 4.43
CA VAL A 37 11.32 -5.62 4.91
C VAL A 37 11.17 -5.69 6.44
N LYS A 38 12.12 -5.14 7.14
CA LYS A 38 12.11 -5.12 8.60
C LYS A 38 11.17 -4.03 9.12
N ASN A 39 11.17 -2.89 8.46
CA ASN A 39 10.37 -1.74 8.87
C ASN A 39 9.81 -1.05 7.64
N PRO A 40 8.48 -0.92 7.50
CA PRO A 40 7.87 -0.28 6.32
C PRO A 40 8.36 1.16 6.10
N SER A 41 8.70 1.89 7.16
CA SER A 41 9.17 3.26 7.05
C SER A 41 10.52 3.39 6.34
N GLU A 42 11.26 2.28 6.19
CA GLU A 42 12.50 2.26 5.41
C GLU A 42 12.23 2.25 3.91
N ILE A 43 11.03 1.82 3.51
CA ILE A 43 10.66 1.70 2.11
C ILE A 43 9.89 2.94 1.64
N VAL A 44 8.95 3.41 2.46
CA VAL A 44 8.07 4.53 2.11
C VAL A 44 7.94 5.48 3.31
N SER A 45 7.62 6.73 2.99
CA SER A 45 7.32 7.75 4.01
C SER A 45 5.98 8.39 3.72
N VAL A 46 5.35 8.93 4.75
CA VAL A 46 4.09 9.66 4.59
C VAL A 46 4.29 10.80 3.59
N GLY A 47 3.40 10.87 2.61
CA GLY A 47 3.50 11.86 1.53
C GLY A 47 4.19 11.37 0.27
N ASP A 48 4.81 10.18 0.31
CA ASP A 48 5.44 9.62 -0.89
C ASP A 48 4.37 9.26 -1.92
N VAL A 49 4.71 9.51 -3.19
CA VAL A 49 3.87 9.06 -4.31
C VAL A 49 4.46 7.75 -4.83
N VAL A 50 3.64 6.71 -4.84
CA VAL A 50 4.08 5.36 -5.22
C VAL A 50 3.14 4.76 -6.25
N LYS A 51 3.66 3.81 -7.03
CA LYS A 51 2.85 3.01 -7.93
C LYS A 51 2.47 1.71 -7.23
N VAL A 52 1.20 1.38 -7.29
CA VAL A 52 0.67 0.19 -6.63
C VAL A 52 -0.24 -0.57 -7.58
N LYS A 53 -0.35 -1.87 -7.33
CA LYS A 53 -1.25 -2.75 -8.07
C LYS A 53 -2.33 -3.25 -7.12
N VAL A 54 -3.59 -3.20 -7.56
CA VAL A 54 -4.69 -3.75 -6.76
C VAL A 54 -4.63 -5.28 -6.86
N ILE A 55 -4.49 -5.94 -5.73
CA ILE A 55 -4.41 -7.40 -5.66
C ILE A 55 -5.61 -8.02 -4.97
N LYS A 56 -6.33 -7.24 -4.18
CA LYS A 56 -7.50 -7.75 -3.47
C LYS A 56 -8.48 -6.63 -3.19
N ILE A 57 -9.76 -6.91 -3.36
CA ILE A 57 -10.82 -5.99 -2.97
C ILE A 57 -11.73 -6.72 -1.99
N ASP A 58 -11.87 -6.17 -0.79
CA ASP A 58 -12.76 -6.71 0.23
C ASP A 58 -13.94 -5.75 0.37
N LYS A 59 -15.05 -6.10 -0.28
CA LYS A 59 -16.24 -5.26 -0.29
C LYS A 59 -16.96 -5.24 1.06
N GLU A 60 -16.89 -6.33 1.79
CA GLU A 60 -17.56 -6.42 3.08
C GLU A 60 -16.90 -5.50 4.12
N ARG A 61 -15.58 -5.46 4.11
CA ARG A 61 -14.80 -4.62 5.03
C ARG A 61 -14.41 -3.29 4.42
N GLN A 62 -14.77 -3.07 3.16
CA GLN A 62 -14.44 -1.86 2.42
C GLN A 62 -12.94 -1.58 2.41
N LYS A 63 -12.16 -2.63 2.19
CA LYS A 63 -10.70 -2.53 2.17
C LYS A 63 -10.16 -2.95 0.81
N VAL A 64 -9.05 -2.34 0.43
CA VAL A 64 -8.36 -2.65 -0.81
C VAL A 64 -6.95 -3.09 -0.46
N GLY A 65 -6.55 -4.27 -0.93
CA GLY A 65 -5.19 -4.76 -0.80
C GLY A 65 -4.36 -4.34 -2.00
N LEU A 66 -3.21 -3.76 -1.74
CA LEU A 66 -2.33 -3.25 -2.78
C LEU A 66 -0.97 -3.90 -2.70
N SER A 67 -0.27 -3.92 -3.85
CA SER A 67 1.09 -4.42 -3.95
C SER A 67 1.98 -3.39 -4.63
N MET A 68 3.19 -3.21 -4.10
CA MET A 68 4.22 -2.42 -4.75
C MET A 68 5.14 -3.29 -5.61
N LYS A 69 4.92 -4.58 -5.61
CA LYS A 69 5.66 -5.54 -6.47
C LYS A 69 5.05 -5.52 -7.86
N ILE A 70 5.55 -4.68 -8.69
CA ILE A 70 5.04 -4.49 -10.05
C ILE A 70 6.00 -5.10 -11.05
#